data_489779b6f0a4b9363547cad00e6c8960
#
_entry.id   489779b6f0a4b9363547cad00e6c8960
#
_cell.length_a   1.000
_cell.length_b   1.000
_cell.length_c   1.000
_cell.angle_alpha   90.00
_cell.angle_beta   90.00
_cell.angle_gamma   90.00
#
_symmetry.space_group_name_H-M   'P 1'
#
loop_
_entity.id
_entity.type
_entity.pdbx_description
1 polymer ?
#
loop_
_entity_poly.entity_id
_entity_poly.type
_entity_poly.pdbx_seq_one_letter_code
_entity_poly.pdbx_strand_id
1 'polypeptide(L)'
;GTAPLSIQSKLLVFIDTGEFNKVGSDRMHKADVKLIFATNDNLKLKVMQGEMRKDIVQRIMGYVIYLAPLRERTGDISVIANAIAKKHGCTITEAALEKLEGYSWPGNVRQLKYCIERACNRGNPQIDSQDLEWYN
;
A
#
# COMPACT_ATOMS: atom_id res chain seq x y z
N GLY A 1 3.65 5.96 8.64
CA GLY A 1 4.06 6.16 10.02
C GLY A 1 4.67 7.52 10.26
N THR A 2 4.48 8.06 11.43
CA THR A 2 4.98 9.37 11.83
C THR A 2 6.43 9.25 12.34
N ALA A 3 7.39 9.73 11.55
CA ALA A 3 8.75 9.92 12.06
C ALA A 3 8.77 11.10 13.04
N PRO A 4 9.51 11.02 14.17
CA PRO A 4 9.70 12.15 15.08
C PRO A 4 10.22 13.40 14.34
N LEU A 5 9.86 14.60 14.81
CA LEU A 5 10.25 15.88 14.17
C LEU A 5 11.77 16.03 13.99
N SER A 6 12.56 15.48 14.93
CA SER A 6 14.03 15.45 14.84
C SER A 6 14.54 14.62 13.65
N ILE A 7 13.88 13.51 13.36
CA ILE A 7 14.19 12.66 12.18
C ILE A 7 13.72 13.34 10.89
N GLN A 8 12.59 14.03 10.94
CA GLN A 8 12.08 14.77 9.80
C GLN A 8 13.09 15.85 9.35
N SER A 9 13.73 16.57 10.28
CA SER A 9 14.76 17.56 9.94
C SER A 9 15.97 16.96 9.22
N LYS A 10 16.43 15.78 9.66
CA LYS A 10 17.52 15.06 8.99
C LYS A 10 17.10 14.55 7.61
N LEU A 11 15.87 14.09 7.49
CA LEU A 11 15.31 13.64 6.22
C LEU A 11 15.21 14.79 5.21
N LEU A 12 14.84 15.99 5.66
CA LEU A 12 14.79 17.17 4.80
C LEU A 12 16.17 17.48 4.21
N VAL A 13 17.24 17.49 5.02
CA VAL A 13 18.62 17.67 4.55
C VAL A 13 18.97 16.61 3.51
N PHE A 14 18.64 15.35 3.79
CA PHE A 14 18.90 14.26 2.84
C PHE A 14 18.15 14.42 1.52
N ILE A 15 16.87 14.81 1.54
CA ILE A 15 16.08 15.07 0.34
C ILE A 15 16.70 16.18 -0.52
N ASP A 16 17.23 17.23 0.12
CA ASP A 16 17.76 18.41 -0.56
C ASP A 16 19.18 18.21 -1.09
N THR A 17 20.03 17.52 -0.33
CA THR A 17 21.48 17.45 -0.62
C THR A 17 22.01 16.06 -0.95
N GLY A 18 21.25 15.00 -0.61
CA GLY A 18 21.71 13.62 -0.65
C GLY A 18 22.69 13.27 0.46
N GLU A 19 22.90 14.16 1.46
CA GLU A 19 23.90 14.02 2.51
C GLU A 19 23.31 13.38 3.76
N PHE A 20 24.08 12.50 4.39
CA PHE A 20 23.67 11.81 5.61
C PHE A 20 24.89 11.35 6.43
N ASN A 21 24.69 11.16 7.74
CA ASN A 21 25.67 10.57 8.62
C ASN A 21 25.24 9.17 9.03
N LYS A 22 26.17 8.23 9.09
CA LYS A 22 25.91 6.90 9.68
C LYS A 22 25.68 7.05 11.19
N VAL A 23 24.87 6.16 11.76
CA VAL A 23 24.64 6.13 13.22
C VAL A 23 25.97 5.93 13.94
N GLY A 24 26.25 6.80 14.93
CA GLY A 24 27.50 6.78 15.70
C GLY A 24 28.72 7.36 14.99
N SER A 25 28.55 8.08 13.87
CA SER A 25 29.64 8.71 13.14
C SER A 25 29.30 10.14 12.74
N ASP A 26 30.22 11.06 12.92
CA ASP A 26 30.09 12.44 12.43
C ASP A 26 30.57 12.63 11.00
N ARG A 27 31.06 11.54 10.38
CA ARG A 27 31.51 11.59 8.99
C ARG A 27 30.32 11.70 8.05
N MET A 28 30.33 12.76 7.24
CA MET A 28 29.32 12.98 6.19
C MET A 28 29.52 12.03 5.01
N HIS A 29 28.45 11.48 4.53
CA HIS A 29 28.37 10.68 3.32
C HIS A 29 27.35 11.30 2.37
N LYS A 30 27.49 11.04 1.07
CA LYS A 30 26.56 11.49 0.04
C LYS A 30 26.08 10.28 -0.76
N ALA A 31 24.77 10.23 -1.06
CA ALA A 31 24.17 9.22 -1.93
C ALA A 31 23.33 9.91 -3.00
N ASP A 32 23.45 9.41 -4.22
CA ASP A 32 22.55 9.75 -5.33
C ASP A 32 21.51 8.64 -5.47
N VAL A 33 20.30 8.90 -4.97
CA VAL A 33 19.22 7.92 -4.92
C VAL A 33 17.88 8.54 -5.29
N LYS A 34 17.03 7.75 -5.92
CA LYS A 34 15.62 8.12 -6.14
C LYS A 34 14.80 7.76 -4.91
N LEU A 35 14.15 8.75 -4.32
CA LEU A 35 13.28 8.57 -3.16
C LEU A 35 11.83 8.34 -3.59
N ILE A 36 11.20 7.33 -3.01
CA ILE A 36 9.77 7.05 -3.17
C ILE A 36 9.14 7.02 -1.79
N PHE A 37 8.14 7.87 -1.59
CA PHE A 37 7.37 7.95 -0.35
C PHE A 37 5.98 7.33 -0.56
N ALA A 38 5.48 6.61 0.42
CA ALA A 38 4.13 6.07 0.42
C ALA A 38 3.46 6.34 1.76
N THR A 39 2.23 6.78 1.72
CA THR A 39 1.39 7.00 2.91
C THR A 39 -0.08 6.82 2.58
N ASN A 40 -0.87 6.41 3.55
CA ASN A 40 -2.33 6.47 3.53
C ASN A 40 -2.87 7.65 4.35
N ASP A 41 -1.98 8.43 4.98
CA ASP A 41 -2.36 9.58 5.81
C ASP A 41 -2.64 10.83 4.96
N ASN A 42 -3.54 11.67 5.45
CA ASN A 42 -3.71 13.02 4.92
C ASN A 42 -2.58 13.93 5.42
N LEU A 43 -1.58 14.16 4.56
CA LEU A 43 -0.39 14.95 4.92
C LEU A 43 -0.72 16.38 5.33
N LYS A 44 -1.75 17.02 4.73
CA LYS A 44 -2.18 18.36 5.11
C LYS A 44 -2.71 18.39 6.54
N LEU A 45 -3.53 17.42 6.91
CA LEU A 45 -4.05 17.28 8.26
C LEU A 45 -2.91 17.06 9.27
N LYS A 46 -1.93 16.21 8.93
CA LYS A 46 -0.74 15.97 9.77
C LYS A 46 0.09 17.23 10.01
N VAL A 47 0.20 18.11 9.00
CA VAL A 47 0.85 19.41 9.17
C VAL A 47 0.05 20.31 10.13
N MET A 48 -1.29 20.35 9.98
CA MET A 48 -2.14 21.14 10.88
C MET A 48 -2.09 20.67 12.34
N GLN A 49 -1.93 19.37 12.55
CA GLN A 49 -1.77 18.73 13.87
C GLN A 49 -0.36 18.89 14.46
N GLY A 50 0.59 19.47 13.73
CA GLY A 50 1.98 19.59 14.16
C GLY A 50 2.80 18.30 14.18
N GLU A 51 2.23 17.21 13.63
CA GLU A 51 2.89 15.91 13.54
C GLU A 51 3.87 15.82 12.37
N MET A 52 3.73 16.69 11.38
CA MET A 52 4.58 16.73 10.21
C MET A 52 4.97 18.17 9.85
N ARG A 53 6.22 18.35 9.44
CA ARG A 53 6.74 19.64 9.00
C ARG A 53 6.19 19.98 7.62
N LYS A 54 5.77 21.24 7.46
CA LYS A 54 5.25 21.76 6.18
C LYS A 54 6.29 21.71 5.07
N ASP A 55 7.55 22.03 5.39
CA ASP A 55 8.66 22.04 4.41
C ASP A 55 8.95 20.65 3.83
N ILE A 56 8.91 19.59 4.64
CA ILE A 56 9.01 18.20 4.15
C ILE A 56 7.88 17.89 3.19
N VAL A 57 6.63 18.18 3.58
CA VAL A 57 5.48 17.89 2.71
C VAL A 57 5.62 18.59 1.37
N GLN A 58 6.07 19.85 1.34
CA GLN A 58 6.31 20.58 0.10
C GLN A 58 7.38 19.91 -0.78
N ARG A 59 8.43 19.32 -0.18
CA ARG A 59 9.49 18.63 -0.93
C ARG A 59 9.06 17.29 -1.50
N ILE A 60 8.31 16.49 -0.73
CA ILE A 60 7.88 15.14 -1.16
C ILE A 60 6.70 15.18 -2.13
N MET A 61 5.91 16.25 -2.14
CA MET A 61 4.72 16.39 -3.01
C MET A 61 5.04 16.90 -4.42
N GLY A 62 6.30 16.92 -4.85
CA GLY A 62 6.67 17.37 -6.20
C GLY A 62 6.05 16.51 -7.31
N TYR A 63 5.89 15.22 -7.09
CA TYR A 63 5.18 14.31 -7.99
C TYR A 63 4.34 13.33 -7.18
N VAL A 64 3.03 13.44 -7.27
CA VAL A 64 2.08 12.63 -6.47
C VAL A 64 1.33 11.66 -7.37
N ILE A 65 1.35 10.38 -7.00
CA ILE A 65 0.53 9.34 -7.60
C ILE A 65 -0.56 8.97 -6.60
N TYR A 66 -1.81 9.19 -6.97
CA TYR A 66 -2.97 8.74 -6.21
C TYR A 66 -3.34 7.32 -6.62
N LEU A 67 -3.34 6.41 -5.67
CA LEU A 67 -3.82 5.04 -5.86
C LEU A 67 -5.26 4.95 -5.38
N ALA A 68 -6.19 4.84 -6.32
CA ALA A 68 -7.60 4.67 -6.00
C ALA A 68 -7.83 3.38 -5.19
N PRO A 69 -8.75 3.38 -4.21
CA PRO A 69 -9.14 2.17 -3.50
C PRO A 69 -9.79 1.17 -4.45
N LEU A 70 -9.74 -0.12 -4.10
CA LEU A 70 -10.17 -1.21 -4.98
C LEU A 70 -11.65 -1.08 -5.43
N ARG A 71 -12.52 -0.54 -4.56
CA ARG A 71 -13.94 -0.26 -4.89
C ARG A 71 -14.14 0.76 -6.03
N GLU A 72 -13.14 1.59 -6.32
CA GLU A 72 -13.18 2.58 -7.41
C GLU A 72 -12.55 2.06 -8.72
N ARG A 73 -12.01 0.84 -8.69
CA ARG A 73 -11.39 0.15 -9.83
C ARG A 73 -11.80 -1.33 -9.85
N THR A 74 -13.09 -1.56 -9.87
CA THR A 74 -13.70 -2.90 -9.78
C THR A 74 -13.23 -3.85 -10.88
N GLY A 75 -12.93 -3.34 -12.08
CA GLY A 75 -12.35 -4.15 -13.16
C GLY A 75 -11.00 -4.79 -12.85
N ASP A 76 -10.28 -4.31 -11.84
CA ASP A 76 -9.02 -4.94 -11.41
C ASP A 76 -9.26 -6.16 -10.51
N ILE A 77 -10.47 -6.30 -9.92
CA ILE A 77 -10.75 -7.34 -8.91
C ILE A 77 -10.59 -8.73 -9.51
N SER A 78 -11.23 -9.00 -10.62
CA SER A 78 -11.16 -10.30 -11.30
C SER A 78 -9.75 -10.62 -11.77
N VAL A 79 -9.02 -9.65 -12.29
CA VAL A 79 -7.63 -9.81 -12.74
C VAL A 79 -6.72 -10.16 -11.57
N ILE A 80 -6.82 -9.41 -10.47
CA ILE A 80 -6.01 -9.64 -9.27
C ILE A 80 -6.37 -10.98 -8.62
N ALA A 81 -7.67 -11.29 -8.49
CA ALA A 81 -8.14 -12.52 -7.89
C ALA A 81 -7.64 -13.76 -8.65
N ASN A 82 -7.77 -13.76 -9.98
CA ASN A 82 -7.28 -14.85 -10.82
C ASN A 82 -5.76 -15.00 -10.75
N ALA A 83 -5.02 -13.90 -10.71
CA ALA A 83 -3.56 -13.95 -10.57
C ALA A 83 -3.13 -14.58 -9.23
N ILE A 84 -3.85 -14.26 -8.13
CA ILE A 84 -3.59 -14.85 -6.81
C ILE A 84 -3.95 -16.33 -6.81
N ALA A 85 -5.16 -16.69 -7.26
CA ALA A 85 -5.62 -18.08 -7.31
C ALA A 85 -4.67 -18.96 -8.13
N LYS A 86 -4.26 -18.51 -9.31
CA LYS A 86 -3.30 -19.21 -10.17
C LYS A 86 -1.98 -19.48 -9.46
N LYS A 87 -1.48 -18.53 -8.68
CA LYS A 87 -0.24 -18.70 -7.89
C LYS A 87 -0.37 -19.81 -6.84
N HIS A 88 -1.57 -20.07 -6.37
CA HIS A 88 -1.88 -21.14 -5.40
C HIS A 88 -2.43 -22.43 -6.07
N GLY A 89 -2.39 -22.52 -7.40
CA GLY A 89 -2.86 -23.70 -8.12
C GLY A 89 -4.38 -23.82 -8.21
N CYS A 90 -5.12 -22.74 -7.94
CA CYS A 90 -6.58 -22.71 -7.95
C CYS A 90 -7.13 -21.95 -9.17
N THR A 91 -8.39 -22.22 -9.50
CA THR A 91 -9.21 -21.45 -10.43
C THR A 91 -10.40 -20.82 -9.69
N ILE A 92 -11.06 -19.84 -10.28
CA ILE A 92 -12.23 -19.16 -9.69
C ILE A 92 -13.40 -19.27 -10.65
N THR A 93 -14.59 -19.63 -10.14
CA THR A 93 -15.81 -19.68 -10.95
C THR A 93 -16.31 -18.27 -11.28
N GLU A 94 -17.12 -18.14 -12.34
CA GLU A 94 -17.77 -16.88 -12.71
C GLU A 94 -18.64 -16.34 -11.57
N ALA A 95 -19.47 -17.19 -10.94
CA ALA A 95 -20.27 -16.82 -9.78
C ALA A 95 -19.45 -16.29 -8.60
N ALA A 96 -18.24 -16.82 -8.39
CA ALA A 96 -17.33 -16.32 -7.37
C ALA A 96 -16.74 -14.97 -7.77
N LEU A 97 -16.39 -14.76 -9.05
CA LEU A 97 -15.89 -13.47 -9.54
C LEU A 97 -16.95 -12.37 -9.39
N GLU A 98 -18.20 -12.62 -9.80
CA GLU A 98 -19.31 -11.67 -9.61
C GLU A 98 -19.48 -11.28 -8.12
N LYS A 99 -19.39 -12.26 -7.22
CA LYS A 99 -19.48 -12.01 -5.77
C LYS A 99 -18.31 -11.18 -5.25
N LEU A 100 -17.10 -11.39 -5.78
CA LEU A 100 -15.92 -10.60 -5.44
C LEU A 100 -16.05 -9.15 -5.92
N GLU A 101 -16.56 -8.93 -7.13
CA GLU A 101 -16.74 -7.60 -7.72
C GLU A 101 -17.82 -6.78 -7.01
N GLY A 102 -18.83 -7.45 -6.46
CA GLY A 102 -19.92 -6.82 -5.69
C GLY A 102 -19.52 -6.36 -4.28
N TYR A 103 -18.32 -6.72 -3.77
CA TYR A 103 -17.93 -6.36 -2.41
C TYR A 103 -17.07 -5.08 -2.37
N SER A 104 -17.20 -4.29 -1.31
CA SER A 104 -16.61 -2.95 -1.21
C SER A 104 -15.10 -2.92 -0.89
N TRP A 105 -14.55 -4.03 -0.43
CA TRP A 105 -13.13 -4.22 -0.11
C TRP A 105 -12.53 -3.11 0.77
N PRO A 106 -12.99 -2.88 2.00
CA PRO A 106 -12.44 -1.84 2.88
C PRO A 106 -10.94 -2.04 3.15
N GLY A 107 -10.44 -3.28 3.19
CA GLY A 107 -9.02 -3.62 3.27
C GLY A 107 -8.30 -3.70 1.93
N ASN A 108 -8.96 -3.24 0.84
CA ASN A 108 -8.40 -3.20 -0.52
C ASN A 108 -7.80 -4.54 -0.98
N VAL A 109 -6.75 -4.49 -1.78
CA VAL A 109 -6.05 -5.65 -2.35
C VAL A 109 -5.55 -6.62 -1.27
N ARG A 110 -5.19 -6.12 -0.09
CA ARG A 110 -4.75 -6.99 1.02
C ARG A 110 -5.87 -7.89 1.51
N GLN A 111 -7.08 -7.35 1.66
CA GLN A 111 -8.25 -8.13 2.07
C GLN A 111 -8.66 -9.13 0.98
N LEU A 112 -8.69 -8.69 -0.28
CA LEU A 112 -8.94 -9.57 -1.43
C LEU A 112 -7.95 -10.74 -1.47
N LYS A 113 -6.66 -10.44 -1.31
CA LYS A 113 -5.61 -11.46 -1.28
C LYS A 113 -5.86 -12.49 -0.20
N TYR A 114 -6.10 -12.07 1.05
CA TYR A 114 -6.37 -13.01 2.14
C TYR A 114 -7.64 -13.84 1.93
N CYS A 115 -8.68 -13.25 1.33
CA CYS A 115 -9.90 -13.97 0.99
C CYS A 115 -9.61 -15.12 0.02
N ILE A 116 -8.90 -14.86 -1.07
CA ILE A 116 -8.57 -15.86 -2.08
C ILE A 116 -7.61 -16.92 -1.54
N GLU A 117 -6.53 -16.51 -0.84
CA GLU A 117 -5.57 -17.44 -0.24
C GLU A 117 -6.24 -18.42 0.73
N ARG A 118 -7.21 -17.92 1.51
CA ARG A 118 -7.98 -18.76 2.44
C ARG A 118 -8.88 -19.74 1.69
N ALA A 119 -9.56 -19.30 0.65
CA ALA A 119 -10.40 -20.19 -0.18
C ALA A 119 -9.57 -21.28 -0.83
N CYS A 120 -8.39 -20.97 -1.38
CA CYS A 120 -7.46 -21.97 -1.92
C CYS A 120 -7.00 -22.98 -0.87
N ASN A 121 -6.73 -22.56 0.36
CA ASN A 121 -6.24 -23.43 1.43
C ASN A 121 -7.29 -24.43 1.96
N ARG A 122 -8.56 -24.34 1.52
CA ARG A 122 -9.60 -25.35 1.82
C ARG A 122 -9.42 -26.64 1.04
N GLY A 123 -8.49 -26.69 0.09
CA GLY A 123 -8.13 -27.89 -0.67
C GLY A 123 -8.96 -28.10 -1.93
N ASN A 124 -9.89 -27.21 -2.27
CA ASN A 124 -10.62 -27.25 -3.52
C ASN A 124 -9.75 -26.61 -4.63
N PRO A 125 -9.55 -27.29 -5.78
CA PRO A 125 -8.82 -26.71 -6.89
C PRO A 125 -9.57 -25.58 -7.59
N GLN A 126 -10.90 -25.48 -7.34
CA GLN A 126 -11.77 -24.45 -7.87
C GLN A 126 -12.53 -23.75 -6.74
N ILE A 127 -12.39 -22.44 -6.68
CA ILE A 127 -13.05 -21.56 -5.72
C ILE A 127 -14.44 -21.22 -6.24
N ASP A 128 -15.47 -21.51 -5.47
CA ASP A 128 -16.83 -21.10 -5.76
C ASP A 128 -17.31 -20.00 -4.80
N SER A 129 -18.46 -19.41 -5.08
CA SER A 129 -19.05 -18.31 -4.31
C SER A 129 -19.26 -18.64 -2.82
N GLN A 130 -19.54 -19.90 -2.49
CA GLN A 130 -19.69 -20.40 -1.11
C GLN A 130 -18.37 -20.48 -0.35
N ASP A 131 -17.21 -20.55 -1.04
CA ASP A 131 -15.88 -20.62 -0.42
C ASP A 131 -15.37 -19.25 0.03
N LEU A 132 -16.04 -18.18 -0.43
CA LEU A 132 -15.64 -16.81 -0.14
C LEU A 132 -16.23 -16.31 1.18
N GLU A 133 -15.36 -15.96 2.11
CA GLU A 133 -15.71 -15.38 3.42
C GLU A 133 -15.10 -14.00 3.58
N TRP A 134 -15.92 -13.06 4.06
CA TRP A 134 -15.51 -11.70 4.38
C TRP A 134 -15.21 -11.59 5.88
N TYR A 135 -14.06 -10.98 6.22
CA TYR A 135 -13.79 -10.57 7.60
C TYR A 135 -13.62 -9.05 7.59
N ASN A 136 -14.48 -8.41 8.36
CA ASN A 136 -14.44 -6.97 8.60
C ASN A 136 -13.40 -6.63 9.66
#